data_549cc6944d4a42b6ffceb15111f1e237
#
_entry.id   549cc6944d4a42b6ffceb15111f1e237
#
_cell.length_a   1.000
_cell.length_b   1.000
_cell.length_c   1.000
_cell.angle_alpha   90.00
_cell.angle_beta   90.00
_cell.angle_gamma   90.00
#
_symmetry.space_group_name_H-M   'P 1'
#
loop_
_entity.id
_entity.type
_entity.pdbx_description
1 polymer ?
#
loop_
_entity_poly.entity_id
_entity_poly.type
_entity_poly.pdbx_seq_one_letter_code
_entity_poly.pdbx_strand_id
1 'polypeptide(L)'
;MPAISTIVDNFDAGTINTSLWTGNYGTISQVGGRARVTCATTYSAFASAAAYTLAGSSVYVRVYPPAAGGATTSAFALLAVLSATGGTEAGIQVNAATGKIRFQSNVDYWDAAAVELTYDPVAHAWVRLSEAGGTLTWSTSPDGTAWTTRRTLTTPAWITSGTTLSLLLQSRRDAGTVDYAEFDNCNTLPAAAGPFARKAAFLGFF
;
A
#
# COMPACT_ATOMS: atom_id res chain seq x y z
N MET A 1 21.88 -5.21 -1.82
CA MET A 1 20.75 -4.31 -1.52
C MET A 1 19.86 -4.96 -0.50
N PRO A 2 19.32 -4.24 0.47
CA PRO A 2 18.36 -4.81 1.41
C PRO A 2 17.05 -5.19 0.68
N ALA A 3 16.39 -6.24 1.16
CA ALA A 3 15.10 -6.65 0.66
C ALA A 3 14.03 -5.59 1.03
N ILE A 4 13.05 -5.34 0.17
CA ILE A 4 11.97 -4.37 0.44
C ILE A 4 11.12 -4.77 1.65
N SER A 5 11.08 -6.06 2.00
CA SER A 5 10.44 -6.58 3.22
C SER A 5 11.09 -6.10 4.52
N THR A 6 12.30 -5.52 4.47
CA THR A 6 12.95 -4.92 5.65
C THR A 6 12.40 -3.54 6.01
N ILE A 7 11.58 -2.93 5.15
CA ILE A 7 10.83 -1.71 5.47
C ILE A 7 9.64 -2.14 6.34
N VAL A 8 9.82 -2.15 7.65
CA VAL A 8 8.79 -2.55 8.63
C VAL A 8 8.33 -1.33 9.41
N ASP A 9 7.04 -1.01 9.33
CA ASP A 9 6.43 0.09 10.09
C ASP A 9 4.96 -0.22 10.38
N ASN A 10 4.60 -0.27 11.66
CA ASN A 10 3.21 -0.42 12.09
C ASN A 10 2.49 0.93 12.27
N PHE A 11 3.21 2.04 12.07
CA PHE A 11 2.74 3.42 12.20
C PHE A 11 2.18 3.81 13.58
N ASP A 12 2.46 3.02 14.62
CA ASP A 12 1.97 3.28 15.99
C ASP A 12 2.77 4.35 16.74
N ALA A 13 3.95 4.73 16.22
CA ALA A 13 4.84 5.67 16.90
C ALA A 13 4.30 7.09 17.01
N GLY A 14 3.26 7.45 16.23
CA GLY A 14 2.69 8.80 16.16
C GLY A 14 3.61 9.85 15.52
N THR A 15 4.79 9.44 15.08
CA THR A 15 5.78 10.25 14.37
C THR A 15 6.37 9.48 13.21
N ILE A 16 6.61 10.17 12.09
CA ILE A 16 7.14 9.55 10.87
C ILE A 16 8.56 9.06 11.13
N ASN A 17 8.81 7.78 10.86
CA ASN A 17 10.17 7.22 10.89
C ASN A 17 10.97 7.71 9.67
N THR A 18 11.68 8.83 9.85
CA THR A 18 12.47 9.47 8.79
C THR A 18 13.69 8.67 8.34
N SER A 19 14.04 7.59 9.03
CA SER A 19 15.09 6.66 8.57
C SER A 19 14.58 5.67 7.52
N LEU A 20 13.28 5.36 7.53
CA LEU A 20 12.64 4.49 6.54
C LEU A 20 12.05 5.31 5.37
N TRP A 21 11.36 6.39 5.72
CA TRP A 21 10.58 7.22 4.80
C TRP A 21 11.34 8.50 4.46
N THR A 22 12.41 8.37 3.67
CA THR A 22 13.34 9.46 3.34
C THR A 22 12.98 10.23 2.07
N GLY A 23 12.12 9.65 1.22
CA GLY A 23 11.69 10.22 -0.06
C GLY A 23 10.28 10.82 -0.04
N ASN A 24 9.74 11.11 1.15
CA ASN A 24 8.39 11.63 1.33
C ASN A 24 8.13 12.93 0.56
N TYR A 25 6.88 13.07 0.07
CA TYR A 25 6.43 14.32 -0.56
C TYR A 25 4.95 14.58 -0.33
N GLY A 26 4.53 15.85 -0.54
CA GLY A 26 3.18 16.29 -0.28
C GLY A 26 2.84 16.33 1.21
N THR A 27 1.57 16.21 1.55
CA THR A 27 1.08 16.27 2.94
C THR A 27 0.83 14.87 3.48
N ILE A 28 1.62 14.47 4.44
CA ILE A 28 1.55 13.17 5.13
C ILE A 28 1.63 13.35 6.64
N SER A 29 1.11 12.39 7.38
CA SER A 29 1.18 12.33 8.84
C SER A 29 1.01 10.92 9.35
N GLN A 30 1.31 10.66 10.63
CA GLN A 30 0.89 9.46 11.34
C GLN A 30 -0.20 9.85 12.34
N VAL A 31 -1.38 9.25 12.23
CA VAL A 31 -2.54 9.54 13.07
C VAL A 31 -3.29 8.26 13.40
N GLY A 32 -3.54 8.01 14.69
CA GLY A 32 -4.31 6.87 15.15
C GLY A 32 -3.73 5.51 14.76
N GLY A 33 -2.39 5.39 14.76
CA GLY A 33 -1.70 4.14 14.39
C GLY A 33 -1.68 3.89 12.88
N ARG A 34 -1.79 4.94 12.04
CA ARG A 34 -1.79 4.80 10.58
C ARG A 34 -0.92 5.86 9.90
N ALA A 35 -0.33 5.48 8.77
CA ALA A 35 0.20 6.41 7.79
C ALA A 35 -0.97 7.07 7.07
N ARG A 36 -1.15 8.37 7.25
CA ARG A 36 -2.18 9.15 6.60
C ARG A 36 -1.57 9.95 5.46
N VAL A 37 -2.09 9.78 4.25
CA VAL A 37 -1.63 10.42 3.02
C VAL A 37 -2.77 11.27 2.47
N THR A 38 -2.55 12.56 2.32
CA THR A 38 -3.58 13.47 1.81
C THR A 38 -3.97 13.12 0.39
N CYS A 39 -5.27 12.94 0.17
CA CYS A 39 -5.89 12.72 -1.14
C CYS A 39 -6.45 14.05 -1.66
N ALA A 40 -5.60 14.82 -2.31
CA ALA A 40 -5.91 16.10 -2.94
C ALA A 40 -5.57 16.06 -4.45
N THR A 41 -5.71 17.19 -5.15
CA THR A 41 -5.35 17.28 -6.58
C THR A 41 -3.86 17.20 -6.85
N THR A 42 -3.02 17.36 -5.82
CA THR A 42 -1.58 17.10 -5.85
C THR A 42 -1.27 15.73 -5.27
N TYR A 43 -0.18 15.11 -5.69
CA TYR A 43 0.29 13.85 -5.13
C TYR A 43 0.88 14.04 -3.74
N SER A 44 0.59 13.08 -2.85
CA SER A 44 1.23 12.94 -1.56
C SER A 44 1.64 11.50 -1.33
N ALA A 45 2.77 11.23 -0.67
CA ALA A 45 3.21 9.87 -0.40
C ALA A 45 4.17 9.75 0.78
N PHE A 46 4.07 8.63 1.50
CA PHE A 46 5.21 8.04 2.18
C PHE A 46 6.06 7.33 1.12
N ALA A 47 7.34 7.66 1.04
CA ALA A 47 8.27 7.07 0.09
C ALA A 47 9.59 6.73 0.78
N SER A 48 10.12 5.53 0.49
CA SER A 48 11.46 5.15 0.93
C SER A 48 12.53 5.71 -0.01
N ALA A 49 13.80 5.62 0.40
CA ALA A 49 14.91 5.77 -0.55
C ALA A 49 14.82 4.74 -1.69
N ALA A 50 15.39 5.07 -2.85
CA ALA A 50 15.63 4.11 -3.93
C ALA A 50 16.86 3.24 -3.60
N ALA A 51 16.71 2.30 -2.66
CA ALA A 51 17.82 1.53 -2.10
C ALA A 51 17.52 0.03 -1.93
N TYR A 52 16.32 -0.42 -2.28
CA TYR A 52 15.82 -1.76 -1.97
C TYR A 52 15.71 -2.65 -3.21
N THR A 53 15.53 -3.95 -2.99
CA THR A 53 15.19 -4.92 -4.04
C THR A 53 13.88 -5.64 -3.71
N LEU A 54 13.09 -5.94 -4.74
CA LEU A 54 11.94 -6.82 -4.62
C LEU A 54 12.29 -8.26 -4.98
N ALA A 55 13.41 -8.51 -5.65
CA ALA A 55 13.84 -9.86 -6.04
C ALA A 55 13.94 -10.80 -4.82
N GLY A 56 13.23 -11.92 -4.84
CA GLY A 56 13.11 -12.87 -3.74
C GLY A 56 12.45 -12.31 -2.48
N SER A 57 11.61 -11.26 -2.61
CA SER A 57 11.05 -10.52 -1.49
C SER A 57 9.58 -10.16 -1.71
N SER A 58 8.97 -9.54 -0.71
CA SER A 58 7.60 -9.04 -0.79
C SER A 58 7.41 -7.78 0.03
N VAL A 59 6.37 -7.03 -0.31
CA VAL A 59 5.84 -5.93 0.49
C VAL A 59 4.32 -6.06 0.58
N TYR A 60 3.78 -5.82 1.76
CA TYR A 60 2.35 -5.81 2.00
C TYR A 60 1.97 -4.72 3.00
N VAL A 61 0.71 -4.30 2.92
CA VAL A 61 0.17 -3.26 3.79
C VAL A 61 -1.36 -3.40 3.87
N ARG A 62 -1.95 -3.01 4.97
CA ARG A 62 -3.38 -2.80 5.08
C ARG A 62 -3.75 -1.45 4.48
N VAL A 63 -4.81 -1.41 3.66
CA VAL A 63 -5.22 -0.22 2.90
C VAL A 63 -6.59 0.25 3.34
N TYR A 64 -6.72 1.56 3.54
CA TYR A 64 -7.97 2.27 3.76
C TYR A 64 -8.06 3.37 2.70
N PRO A 65 -8.82 3.14 1.61
CA PRO A 65 -8.92 4.13 0.54
C PRO A 65 -9.68 5.37 0.99
N PRO A 66 -9.43 6.53 0.35
CA PRO A 66 -10.21 7.75 0.60
C PRO A 66 -11.66 7.56 0.17
N ALA A 67 -12.56 8.44 0.61
CA ALA A 67 -13.89 8.53 0.01
C ALA A 67 -13.80 9.09 -1.42
N ALA A 68 -14.76 8.73 -2.28
CA ALA A 68 -14.86 9.29 -3.62
C ALA A 68 -15.01 10.83 -3.60
N GLY A 69 -15.85 11.36 -2.70
CA GLY A 69 -15.91 12.78 -2.32
C GLY A 69 -16.08 13.76 -3.49
N GLY A 70 -16.78 13.35 -4.56
CA GLY A 70 -16.96 14.18 -5.77
C GLY A 70 -15.80 14.11 -6.78
N ALA A 71 -14.85 13.17 -6.61
CA ALA A 71 -13.88 12.86 -7.65
C ALA A 71 -14.58 12.26 -8.89
N THR A 72 -14.14 12.62 -10.08
CA THR A 72 -14.78 12.20 -11.34
C THR A 72 -14.27 10.85 -11.82
N THR A 73 -12.95 10.67 -11.86
CA THR A 73 -12.31 9.44 -12.35
C THR A 73 -11.28 8.88 -11.40
N SER A 74 -10.78 9.68 -10.44
CA SER A 74 -9.65 9.29 -9.61
C SER A 74 -9.73 9.85 -8.20
N ALA A 75 -9.83 8.97 -7.21
CA ALA A 75 -9.52 9.20 -5.79
C ALA A 75 -8.96 7.90 -5.26
N PHE A 76 -7.64 7.80 -5.06
CA PHE A 76 -7.01 6.50 -4.87
C PHE A 76 -6.05 6.41 -3.68
N ALA A 77 -5.89 5.18 -3.21
CA ALA A 77 -4.77 4.71 -2.41
C ALA A 77 -3.93 3.74 -3.25
N LEU A 78 -2.62 3.88 -3.25
CA LEU A 78 -1.68 3.07 -4.04
C LEU A 78 -0.53 2.56 -3.16
N LEU A 79 -0.33 1.25 -3.14
CA LEU A 79 0.94 0.61 -2.81
C LEU A 79 1.70 0.38 -4.11
N ALA A 80 2.92 0.89 -4.24
CA ALA A 80 3.77 0.64 -5.40
C ALA A 80 5.24 0.45 -5.05
N VAL A 81 5.92 -0.28 -5.94
CA VAL A 81 7.38 -0.39 -6.00
C VAL A 81 7.82 0.28 -7.28
N LEU A 82 8.64 1.34 -7.15
CA LEU A 82 9.06 2.19 -8.25
C LEU A 82 10.50 1.90 -8.65
N SER A 83 10.75 1.89 -9.96
CA SER A 83 12.11 1.98 -10.50
C SER A 83 12.59 3.44 -10.54
N ALA A 84 13.88 3.65 -10.81
CA ALA A 84 14.43 4.99 -11.07
C ALA A 84 13.95 5.60 -12.40
N THR A 85 13.34 4.78 -13.28
CA THR A 85 12.77 5.25 -14.55
C THR A 85 11.35 5.76 -14.31
N GLY A 86 11.09 7.01 -14.62
CA GLY A 86 9.77 7.62 -14.47
C GLY A 86 8.68 6.82 -15.20
N GLY A 87 7.52 6.64 -14.56
CA GLY A 87 6.42 5.88 -15.11
C GLY A 87 6.59 4.36 -15.09
N THR A 88 7.70 3.84 -14.49
CA THR A 88 7.96 2.40 -14.39
C THR A 88 7.78 1.95 -12.94
N GLU A 89 6.69 1.21 -12.69
CA GLU A 89 6.30 0.76 -11.36
C GLU A 89 5.49 -0.54 -11.41
N ALA A 90 5.49 -1.27 -10.32
CA ALA A 90 4.50 -2.31 -10.06
C ALA A 90 3.67 -1.92 -8.84
N GLY A 91 2.35 -1.97 -8.94
CA GLY A 91 1.49 -1.46 -7.88
C GLY A 91 0.11 -2.09 -7.78
N ILE A 92 -0.55 -1.80 -6.66
CA ILE A 92 -1.95 -2.14 -6.38
C ILE A 92 -2.65 -0.84 -5.98
N GLN A 93 -3.60 -0.42 -6.81
CA GLN A 93 -4.35 0.82 -6.65
C GLN A 93 -5.81 0.54 -6.31
N VAL A 94 -6.29 1.08 -5.20
CA VAL A 94 -7.73 1.13 -4.89
C VAL A 94 -8.24 2.50 -5.24
N ASN A 95 -9.16 2.60 -6.21
CA ASN A 95 -9.75 3.85 -6.67
C ASN A 95 -11.21 3.96 -6.22
N ALA A 96 -11.48 4.82 -5.26
CA ALA A 96 -12.80 5.03 -4.69
C ALA A 96 -13.78 5.71 -5.66
N ALA A 97 -13.30 6.53 -6.61
CA ALA A 97 -14.16 7.17 -7.60
C ALA A 97 -14.81 6.16 -8.56
N THR A 98 -14.08 5.08 -8.90
CA THR A 98 -14.55 4.02 -9.79
C THR A 98 -15.03 2.77 -9.05
N GLY A 99 -14.75 2.65 -7.75
CA GLY A 99 -15.01 1.43 -6.97
C GLY A 99 -14.19 0.23 -7.41
N LYS A 100 -12.99 0.45 -7.98
CA LYS A 100 -12.12 -0.59 -8.52
C LYS A 100 -10.83 -0.75 -7.73
N ILE A 101 -10.30 -1.99 -7.74
CA ILE A 101 -8.92 -2.30 -7.38
C ILE A 101 -8.20 -2.74 -8.64
N ARG A 102 -7.02 -2.16 -8.91
CA ARG A 102 -6.20 -2.38 -10.09
C ARG A 102 -4.83 -2.92 -9.72
N PHE A 103 -4.41 -3.99 -10.39
CA PHE A 103 -3.12 -4.64 -10.27
C PHE A 103 -2.31 -4.34 -11.52
N GLN A 104 -1.28 -3.50 -11.40
CA GLN A 104 -0.58 -2.92 -12.54
C GLN A 104 0.93 -3.13 -12.50
N SER A 105 1.53 -3.21 -13.70
CA SER A 105 2.97 -3.13 -13.95
C SER A 105 3.19 -2.12 -15.06
N ASN A 106 3.25 -0.85 -14.69
CA ASN A 106 3.37 0.25 -15.64
C ASN A 106 4.78 0.31 -16.23
N VAL A 107 4.83 0.60 -17.51
CA VAL A 107 6.00 1.09 -18.24
C VAL A 107 5.53 2.33 -19.00
N ASP A 108 6.25 3.43 -18.87
CA ASP A 108 5.84 4.72 -19.45
C ASP A 108 4.40 5.12 -19.03
N TYR A 109 4.11 4.99 -17.72
CA TYR A 109 2.82 5.32 -17.07
C TYR A 109 1.63 4.45 -17.48
N TRP A 110 1.83 3.38 -18.25
CA TRP A 110 0.74 2.57 -18.76
C TRP A 110 0.97 1.06 -18.62
N ASP A 111 -0.11 0.32 -18.39
CA ASP A 111 -0.16 -1.14 -18.43
C ASP A 111 -1.48 -1.58 -19.11
N ALA A 112 -1.37 -1.98 -20.37
CA ALA A 112 -2.51 -2.47 -21.16
C ALA A 112 -3.06 -3.84 -20.66
N ALA A 113 -2.24 -4.58 -19.89
CA ALA A 113 -2.59 -5.88 -19.32
C ALA A 113 -2.94 -5.82 -17.83
N ALA A 114 -3.17 -4.63 -17.28
CA ALA A 114 -3.58 -4.48 -15.90
C ALA A 114 -4.87 -5.24 -15.62
N VAL A 115 -4.94 -5.89 -14.46
CA VAL A 115 -6.15 -6.58 -14.00
C VAL A 115 -6.94 -5.65 -13.09
N GLU A 116 -8.24 -5.51 -13.37
CA GLU A 116 -9.15 -4.72 -12.53
C GLU A 116 -10.29 -5.58 -12.00
N LEU A 117 -10.60 -5.40 -10.72
CA LEU A 117 -11.75 -6.02 -10.04
C LEU A 117 -12.59 -4.96 -9.35
N THR A 118 -13.84 -5.28 -9.03
CA THR A 118 -14.61 -4.47 -8.09
C THR A 118 -13.96 -4.55 -6.72
N TYR A 119 -13.73 -3.40 -6.09
CA TYR A 119 -13.13 -3.35 -4.77
C TYR A 119 -14.10 -3.87 -3.71
N ASP A 120 -13.63 -4.76 -2.85
CA ASP A 120 -14.32 -5.25 -1.67
C ASP A 120 -13.47 -4.91 -0.45
N PRO A 121 -13.95 -4.05 0.48
CA PRO A 121 -13.15 -3.58 1.62
C PRO A 121 -12.79 -4.67 2.62
N VAL A 122 -13.43 -5.83 2.58
CA VAL A 122 -13.10 -6.98 3.42
C VAL A 122 -12.11 -7.91 2.71
N ALA A 123 -12.46 -8.40 1.53
CA ALA A 123 -11.61 -9.35 0.78
C ALA A 123 -10.30 -8.72 0.31
N HIS A 124 -10.25 -7.41 0.15
CA HIS A 124 -9.10 -6.63 -0.33
C HIS A 124 -8.54 -5.67 0.74
N ALA A 125 -8.79 -5.98 2.04
CA ALA A 125 -8.32 -5.15 3.16
C ALA A 125 -6.78 -5.02 3.18
N TRP A 126 -6.08 -6.09 2.77
CA TRP A 126 -4.63 -6.14 2.66
C TRP A 126 -4.22 -6.38 1.22
N VAL A 127 -3.16 -5.73 0.81
CA VAL A 127 -2.57 -5.84 -0.53
C VAL A 127 -1.10 -6.24 -0.42
N ARG A 128 -0.64 -7.12 -1.32
CA ARG A 128 0.74 -7.60 -1.36
C ARG A 128 1.27 -7.68 -2.78
N LEU A 129 2.49 -7.19 -2.95
CA LEU A 129 3.34 -7.40 -4.10
C LEU A 129 4.50 -8.31 -3.69
N SER A 130 4.77 -9.37 -4.44
CA SER A 130 5.87 -10.30 -4.15
C SER A 130 6.55 -10.78 -5.42
N GLU A 131 7.84 -11.05 -5.33
CA GLU A 131 8.63 -11.68 -6.38
C GLU A 131 9.27 -12.94 -5.83
N ALA A 132 9.15 -14.04 -6.56
CA ALA A 132 9.82 -15.29 -6.27
C ALA A 132 10.04 -16.10 -7.54
N GLY A 133 11.26 -16.61 -7.71
CA GLY A 133 11.61 -17.52 -8.82
C GLY A 133 11.30 -16.96 -10.20
N GLY A 134 11.47 -15.67 -10.43
CA GLY A 134 11.20 -15.02 -11.71
C GLY A 134 9.72 -14.72 -11.96
N THR A 135 8.88 -14.79 -10.92
CA THR A 135 7.44 -14.47 -11.00
C THR A 135 7.07 -13.34 -10.05
N LEU A 136 6.57 -12.26 -10.62
CA LEU A 136 5.96 -11.15 -9.89
C LEU A 136 4.48 -11.48 -9.66
N THR A 137 4.01 -11.32 -8.42
CA THR A 137 2.66 -11.70 -7.99
C THR A 137 2.00 -10.57 -7.21
N TRP A 138 0.76 -10.26 -7.58
CA TRP A 138 -0.14 -9.37 -6.85
C TRP A 138 -1.18 -10.20 -6.11
N SER A 139 -1.35 -9.93 -4.82
CA SER A 139 -2.29 -10.68 -3.98
C SER A 139 -3.09 -9.74 -3.08
N THR A 140 -4.26 -10.21 -2.66
CA THR A 140 -5.08 -9.56 -1.63
C THR A 140 -5.40 -10.53 -0.50
N SER A 141 -5.75 -10.00 0.65
CA SER A 141 -6.11 -10.79 1.83
C SER A 141 -7.13 -10.04 2.70
N PRO A 142 -8.04 -10.73 3.39
CA PRO A 142 -8.90 -10.12 4.38
C PRO A 142 -8.19 -9.86 5.72
N ASP A 143 -7.11 -10.58 6.01
CA ASP A 143 -6.49 -10.65 7.34
C ASP A 143 -4.96 -10.48 7.35
N GLY A 144 -4.33 -10.34 6.17
CA GLY A 144 -2.87 -10.23 6.02
C GLY A 144 -2.13 -11.58 6.09
N THR A 145 -2.84 -12.70 6.26
CA THR A 145 -2.27 -14.06 6.39
C THR A 145 -2.71 -14.99 5.27
N ALA A 146 -3.99 -15.05 4.96
CA ALA A 146 -4.56 -15.86 3.88
C ALA A 146 -4.60 -15.05 2.57
N TRP A 147 -3.68 -15.32 1.65
CA TRP A 147 -3.49 -14.54 0.42
C TRP A 147 -4.14 -15.18 -0.80
N THR A 148 -4.91 -14.40 -1.54
CA THR A 148 -5.47 -14.77 -2.85
C THR A 148 -4.70 -14.06 -3.95
N THR A 149 -4.10 -14.84 -4.88
CA THR A 149 -3.42 -14.30 -6.05
C THR A 149 -4.44 -13.68 -7.01
N ARG A 150 -4.16 -12.46 -7.47
CA ARG A 150 -5.02 -11.69 -8.39
C ARG A 150 -4.40 -11.54 -9.77
N ARG A 151 -3.07 -11.46 -9.82
CA ARG A 151 -2.31 -11.37 -11.07
C ARG A 151 -0.93 -12.00 -10.87
N THR A 152 -0.38 -12.57 -11.94
CA THR A 152 1.03 -12.97 -12.04
C THR A 152 1.62 -12.44 -13.35
N LEU A 153 2.92 -12.21 -13.36
CA LEU A 153 3.69 -11.79 -14.52
C LEU A 153 5.11 -12.35 -14.39
N THR A 154 5.75 -12.72 -15.50
CA THR A 154 7.20 -12.93 -15.50
C THR A 154 7.88 -11.67 -14.96
N THR A 155 8.77 -11.81 -13.99
CA THR A 155 9.39 -10.66 -13.33
C THR A 155 10.10 -9.76 -14.36
N PRO A 156 9.70 -8.48 -14.48
CA PRO A 156 10.35 -7.56 -15.40
C PRO A 156 11.81 -7.34 -15.05
N ALA A 157 12.67 -7.12 -16.07
CA ALA A 157 14.09 -6.93 -15.88
C ALA A 157 14.44 -5.75 -14.94
N TRP A 158 13.62 -4.71 -14.90
CA TRP A 158 13.83 -3.57 -14.00
C TRP A 158 13.60 -3.90 -12.50
N ILE A 159 13.04 -5.08 -12.17
CA ILE A 159 12.95 -5.60 -10.79
C ILE A 159 14.17 -6.47 -10.45
N THR A 160 14.70 -7.25 -11.40
CA THR A 160 15.73 -8.27 -11.16
C THR A 160 17.15 -7.84 -11.50
N SER A 161 17.33 -6.83 -12.33
CA SER A 161 18.63 -6.44 -12.94
C SER A 161 19.57 -5.67 -12.00
N GLY A 162 19.43 -5.80 -10.67
CA GLY A 162 20.28 -5.08 -9.73
C GLY A 162 19.94 -3.61 -9.57
N THR A 163 18.81 -3.16 -10.10
CA THR A 163 18.29 -1.80 -9.93
C THR A 163 17.77 -1.58 -8.52
N THR A 164 18.03 -0.40 -7.98
CA THR A 164 17.46 0.01 -6.71
C THR A 164 16.01 0.47 -6.90
N LEU A 165 15.12 -0.02 -6.02
CA LEU A 165 13.70 0.30 -6.03
C LEU A 165 13.34 1.10 -4.78
N SER A 166 12.29 1.92 -4.88
CA SER A 166 11.65 2.57 -3.73
C SER A 166 10.26 2.00 -3.48
N LEU A 167 9.86 2.00 -2.20
CA LEU A 167 8.49 1.73 -1.79
C LEU A 167 7.70 3.01 -1.73
N LEU A 168 6.46 2.98 -2.21
CA LEU A 168 5.56 4.13 -2.23
C LEU A 168 4.18 3.76 -1.68
N LEU A 169 3.70 4.56 -0.72
CA LEU A 169 2.32 4.57 -0.25
C LEU A 169 1.75 5.95 -0.62
N GLN A 170 0.95 6.01 -1.69
CA GLN A 170 0.58 7.26 -2.36
C GLN A 170 -0.93 7.46 -2.41
N SER A 171 -1.32 8.71 -2.48
CA SER A 171 -2.70 9.11 -2.76
C SER A 171 -2.77 10.37 -3.61
N ARG A 172 -3.84 10.46 -4.40
CA ARG A 172 -4.24 11.64 -5.17
C ARG A 172 -5.70 11.51 -5.59
N ARG A 173 -6.31 12.64 -5.90
CA ARG A 173 -7.63 12.74 -6.56
C ARG A 173 -7.59 13.73 -7.70
N ASP A 174 -8.53 13.60 -8.63
CA ASP A 174 -8.65 14.52 -9.77
C ASP A 174 -9.52 15.76 -9.44
N ALA A 175 -10.52 15.61 -8.57
CA ALA A 175 -11.45 16.66 -8.19
C ALA A 175 -12.13 16.35 -6.85
N GLY A 176 -12.95 17.28 -6.38
CA GLY A 176 -13.83 17.10 -5.22
C GLY A 176 -13.18 17.45 -3.87
N THR A 177 -13.80 16.98 -2.79
CA THR A 177 -13.40 17.31 -1.42
C THR A 177 -12.13 16.55 -1.02
N VAL A 178 -11.14 17.25 -0.48
CA VAL A 178 -9.92 16.66 0.08
C VAL A 178 -10.27 15.64 1.17
N ASP A 179 -9.59 14.50 1.13
CA ASP A 179 -9.72 13.41 2.08
C ASP A 179 -8.35 12.74 2.27
N TYR A 180 -8.30 11.57 2.89
CA TYR A 180 -7.07 10.85 3.18
C TYR A 180 -7.17 9.39 2.73
N ALA A 181 -6.11 8.88 2.09
CA ALA A 181 -5.82 7.46 2.10
C ALA A 181 -5.04 7.14 3.39
N GLU A 182 -5.32 6.00 3.99
CA GLU A 182 -4.54 5.54 5.14
C GLU A 182 -3.98 4.15 4.88
N PHE A 183 -2.80 3.91 5.45
CA PHE A 183 -2.11 2.63 5.38
C PHE A 183 -1.68 2.21 6.77
N ASP A 184 -1.64 0.90 7.01
CA ASP A 184 -1.33 0.36 8.32
C ASP A 184 -0.52 -0.95 8.19
N ASN A 185 0.37 -1.19 9.14
CA ASN A 185 1.10 -2.45 9.24
C ASN A 185 1.89 -2.82 7.97
N CYS A 186 2.77 -1.94 7.52
CA CYS A 186 3.69 -2.22 6.41
C CYS A 186 4.68 -3.33 6.80
N ASN A 187 4.65 -4.46 6.07
CA ASN A 187 5.48 -5.64 6.31
C ASN A 187 5.43 -6.19 7.74
N THR A 188 4.34 -5.96 8.45
CA THR A 188 4.08 -6.50 9.78
C THR A 188 2.59 -6.80 9.94
N LEU A 189 2.23 -7.59 10.93
CA LEU A 189 0.82 -7.86 11.27
C LEU A 189 0.48 -7.14 12.58
N PRO A 190 -0.81 -6.79 12.78
CA PRO A 190 -1.26 -6.30 14.07
C PRO A 190 -0.86 -7.27 15.18
N ALA A 191 -0.45 -6.73 16.33
CA ALA A 191 -0.23 -7.56 17.50
C ALA A 191 -1.50 -8.39 17.78
N ALA A 192 -1.35 -9.69 17.99
CA ALA A 192 -2.47 -10.54 18.38
C ALA A 192 -3.13 -9.95 19.63
N ALA A 193 -4.45 -9.74 19.59
CA ALA A 193 -5.18 -9.30 20.78
C ALA A 193 -4.92 -10.32 21.89
N GLY A 194 -4.23 -9.89 22.96
CA GLY A 194 -3.93 -10.75 24.11
C GLY A 194 -5.23 -11.31 24.69
N PRO A 195 -5.21 -12.53 25.31
CA PRO A 195 -6.40 -13.25 25.76
C PRO A 195 -7.21 -12.53 26.85
N PHE A 196 -6.84 -11.32 27.29
CA PHE A 196 -7.41 -10.64 28.46
C PHE A 196 -8.01 -9.25 28.19
N ALA A 197 -8.55 -8.97 27.01
CA ALA A 197 -9.32 -7.74 26.79
C ALA A 197 -10.83 -7.89 27.05
N ARG A 198 -11.27 -8.88 27.85
CA ARG A 198 -12.62 -8.85 28.41
C ARG A 198 -12.59 -7.99 29.68
N LYS A 199 -12.95 -6.72 29.60
CA LYS A 199 -13.40 -5.96 30.77
C LYS A 199 -14.59 -6.72 31.33
N ALA A 200 -14.41 -7.38 32.47
CA ALA A 200 -15.52 -7.86 33.27
C ALA A 200 -16.40 -6.66 33.61
N ALA A 201 -17.59 -6.59 33.04
CA ALA A 201 -18.64 -5.70 33.53
C ALA A 201 -18.99 -6.21 34.92
N PHE A 202 -18.50 -5.52 35.95
CA PHE A 202 -18.88 -5.76 37.32
C PHE A 202 -20.32 -5.22 37.47
N LEU A 203 -21.31 -6.12 37.37
CA LEU A 203 -22.67 -5.84 37.77
C LEU A 203 -22.68 -5.79 39.31
N GLY A 204 -22.56 -4.59 39.85
CA GLY A 204 -22.85 -4.34 41.25
C GLY A 204 -24.37 -4.42 41.47
N PHE A 205 -24.84 -5.46 42.10
CA PHE A 205 -26.15 -5.47 42.73
C PHE A 205 -26.02 -4.86 44.12
N PHE A 206 -26.75 -3.77 44.35
CA PHE A 206 -27.27 -3.34 45.64
C PHE A 206 -28.72 -2.98 45.46
#